data_1c3c7a867a5e18d89ec2e80958d6170f
#
_entry.id   1c3c7a867a5e18d89ec2e80958d6170f
#
_cell.length_a   1.000
_cell.length_b   1.000
_cell.length_c   1.000
_cell.angle_alpha   90.00
_cell.angle_beta   90.00
_cell.angle_gamma   90.00
#
_symmetry.space_group_name_H-M   'P 1'
#
loop_
_entity.id
_entity.type
_entity.pdbx_description
1 polymer ?
#
loop_
_entity_poly.entity_id
_entity_poly.type
_entity_poly.pdbx_seq_one_letter_code
_entity_poly.pdbx_strand_id
1 'polypeptide(L)'
;MQVIIDKGIPFLDGVFGSDIEVRHLPPEEITNKAVRNADALVVRTRTRIDKNLLAGSKVGFVATATVGFDHIDQAYCREAGVEWMSCPGCNAEAVCDYVEEALNTLKSGESGKTLGVIGYGHVGKLVAEMAKRKGYEVLVSDPPLGIGQSLAEIAPLCDVLTFHTPLTHEGEHATYHMCNADILRRCKPNALL
;
A
#
# COMPACT_ATOMS: atom_id res chain seq x y z
N MET A 1 30.64 -2.03 -0.18
CA MET A 1 29.34 -1.55 -0.67
C MET A 1 28.78 -0.56 0.32
N GLN A 2 28.23 0.60 -0.15
CA GLN A 2 27.63 1.61 0.73
C GLN A 2 26.12 1.65 0.49
N VAL A 3 25.34 1.54 1.59
CA VAL A 3 23.88 1.61 1.58
C VAL A 3 23.41 2.81 2.40
N ILE A 4 22.52 3.62 1.83
CA ILE A 4 21.85 4.70 2.54
C ILE A 4 20.43 4.28 2.86
N ILE A 5 20.03 4.44 4.11
CA ILE A 5 18.76 4.01 4.64
C ILE A 5 18.00 5.20 5.25
N ASP A 6 16.72 5.34 4.93
CA ASP A 6 15.83 6.25 5.67
C ASP A 6 15.76 5.82 7.14
N LYS A 7 16.26 6.67 8.05
CA LYS A 7 16.33 6.39 9.49
C LYS A 7 14.99 6.09 10.17
N GLY A 8 13.89 6.39 9.50
CA GLY A 8 12.55 6.07 9.99
C GLY A 8 12.09 4.65 9.66
N ILE A 9 12.94 3.81 9.05
CA ILE A 9 12.67 2.38 8.83
C ILE A 9 13.20 1.62 10.05
N PRO A 10 12.34 0.96 10.84
CA PRO A 10 12.76 0.23 12.03
C PRO A 10 13.34 -1.14 11.68
N PHE A 11 13.97 -1.78 12.67
CA PHE A 11 14.39 -3.19 12.65
C PHE A 11 15.40 -3.56 11.55
N LEU A 12 16.27 -2.64 11.16
CA LEU A 12 17.32 -2.90 10.18
C LEU A 12 18.69 -3.18 10.80
N ASP A 13 18.80 -3.15 12.11
CA ASP A 13 20.05 -3.47 12.83
C ASP A 13 20.41 -4.94 12.61
N GLY A 14 21.65 -5.18 12.15
CA GLY A 14 22.16 -6.53 11.89
C GLY A 14 21.64 -7.21 10.61
N VAL A 15 20.80 -6.54 9.80
CA VAL A 15 20.31 -7.08 8.52
C VAL A 15 21.41 -7.12 7.47
N PHE A 16 22.35 -6.18 7.53
CA PHE A 16 23.44 -6.06 6.55
C PHE A 16 24.74 -6.71 7.10
N GLY A 17 25.48 -7.38 6.21
CA GLY A 17 26.78 -7.94 6.56
C GLY A 17 27.78 -6.88 6.99
N SER A 18 28.81 -7.26 7.73
CA SER A 18 29.86 -6.37 8.26
C SER A 18 30.72 -5.70 7.19
N ASP A 19 30.66 -6.18 5.96
CA ASP A 19 31.33 -5.64 4.78
C ASP A 19 30.54 -4.51 4.09
N ILE A 20 29.35 -4.22 4.59
CA ILE A 20 28.46 -3.18 4.07
C ILE A 20 28.50 -1.96 4.99
N GLU A 21 28.92 -0.83 4.42
CA GLU A 21 28.81 0.46 5.11
C GLU A 21 27.39 0.97 5.05
N VAL A 22 26.72 1.02 6.21
CA VAL A 22 25.34 1.50 6.31
C VAL A 22 25.30 2.91 6.90
N ARG A 23 24.58 3.81 6.23
CA ARG A 23 24.35 5.18 6.69
C ARG A 23 22.85 5.43 6.85
N HIS A 24 22.41 5.78 8.05
CA HIS A 24 21.04 6.18 8.32
C HIS A 24 20.88 7.69 8.20
N LEU A 25 20.02 8.14 7.28
CA LEU A 25 19.74 9.55 7.04
C LEU A 25 18.25 9.84 7.18
N PRO A 26 17.86 11.00 7.71
CA PRO A 26 16.47 11.45 7.60
C PRO A 26 16.14 11.73 6.12
N PRO A 27 14.86 11.61 5.70
CA PRO A 27 14.46 11.77 4.30
C PRO A 27 14.96 13.09 3.65
N GLU A 28 14.95 14.17 4.41
CA GLU A 28 15.39 15.50 3.96
C GLU A 28 16.90 15.61 3.70
N GLU A 29 17.70 14.71 4.27
CA GLU A 29 19.14 14.63 4.05
C GLU A 29 19.52 13.61 2.93
N ILE A 30 18.58 12.82 2.44
CA ILE A 30 18.78 11.92 1.30
C ILE A 30 18.75 12.77 0.01
N THR A 31 19.82 13.45 -0.25
CA THR A 31 20.00 14.38 -1.39
C THR A 31 20.91 13.79 -2.46
N ASN A 32 20.92 14.35 -3.66
CA ASN A 32 21.81 13.93 -4.77
C ASN A 32 23.27 13.88 -4.31
N LYS A 33 23.70 14.88 -3.53
CA LYS A 33 25.07 14.91 -2.98
C LYS A 33 25.32 13.75 -2.02
N ALA A 34 24.36 13.44 -1.16
CA ALA A 34 24.49 12.38 -0.17
C ALA A 34 24.57 10.98 -0.82
N VAL A 35 23.77 10.74 -1.87
CA VAL A 35 23.69 9.43 -2.55
C VAL A 35 24.74 9.21 -3.60
N ARG A 36 25.60 10.18 -3.88
CA ARG A 36 26.53 10.16 -5.01
C ARG A 36 27.43 8.92 -5.06
N ASN A 37 27.88 8.44 -3.93
CA ASN A 37 28.77 7.29 -3.80
C ASN A 37 28.08 6.04 -3.24
N ALA A 38 26.79 6.11 -2.97
CA ALA A 38 26.02 4.97 -2.50
C ALA A 38 25.78 3.98 -3.64
N ASP A 39 25.84 2.69 -3.31
CA ASP A 39 25.54 1.60 -4.24
C ASP A 39 24.05 1.25 -4.20
N ALA A 40 23.38 1.40 -3.04
CA ALA A 40 21.97 1.13 -2.87
C ALA A 40 21.29 2.10 -1.89
N LEU A 41 19.96 2.24 -2.07
CA LEU A 41 19.09 3.02 -1.18
C LEU A 41 17.99 2.13 -0.60
N VAL A 42 17.64 2.34 0.68
CA VAL A 42 16.43 1.79 1.30
C VAL A 42 15.59 2.97 1.80
N VAL A 43 14.45 3.20 1.18
CA VAL A 43 13.68 4.44 1.35
C VAL A 43 12.22 4.17 1.71
N ARG A 44 11.49 5.24 2.02
CA ARG A 44 10.03 5.28 2.13
C ARG A 44 9.46 6.35 1.20
N THR A 45 8.15 6.48 1.15
CA THR A 45 7.40 7.41 0.29
C THR A 45 7.81 8.89 0.38
N ARG A 46 8.50 9.31 1.46
CA ARG A 46 8.98 10.69 1.63
C ARG A 46 10.20 11.04 0.78
N THR A 47 10.92 10.04 0.27
CA THR A 47 12.08 10.23 -0.61
C THR A 47 11.68 9.93 -2.03
N ARG A 48 11.64 10.98 -2.89
CA ARG A 48 11.35 10.81 -4.31
C ARG A 48 12.56 10.25 -5.02
N ILE A 49 12.39 9.14 -5.72
CA ILE A 49 13.42 8.48 -6.54
C ILE A 49 13.20 8.91 -7.99
N ASP A 50 14.00 9.87 -8.44
CA ASP A 50 13.91 10.43 -9.78
C ASP A 50 15.29 10.87 -10.29
N LYS A 51 15.30 11.49 -11.46
CA LYS A 51 16.51 12.05 -12.07
C LYS A 51 17.22 13.07 -11.18
N ASN A 52 16.46 13.89 -10.42
CA ASN A 52 17.04 14.92 -9.56
C ASN A 52 17.87 14.29 -8.43
N LEU A 53 17.40 13.17 -7.88
CA LEU A 53 18.10 12.45 -6.83
C LEU A 53 19.26 11.60 -7.38
N LEU A 54 19.03 10.87 -8.47
CA LEU A 54 19.95 9.80 -8.88
C LEU A 54 20.97 10.21 -9.93
N ALA A 55 20.79 11.33 -10.65
CA ALA A 55 21.69 11.71 -11.73
C ALA A 55 23.14 11.84 -11.27
N GLY A 56 24.06 11.11 -11.94
CA GLY A 56 25.48 11.09 -11.63
C GLY A 56 25.85 10.37 -10.33
N SER A 57 24.92 9.66 -9.68
CA SER A 57 25.19 8.76 -8.56
C SER A 57 25.67 7.39 -9.05
N LYS A 58 26.18 6.58 -8.11
CA LYS A 58 26.52 5.17 -8.33
C LYS A 58 25.41 4.21 -7.99
N VAL A 59 24.25 4.73 -7.57
CA VAL A 59 23.11 3.91 -7.11
C VAL A 59 22.66 2.98 -8.23
N GLY A 60 22.79 1.68 -8.00
CA GLY A 60 22.31 0.63 -8.90
C GLY A 60 21.04 -0.07 -8.41
N PHE A 61 20.67 0.12 -7.14
CA PHE A 61 19.51 -0.55 -6.56
C PHE A 61 18.75 0.35 -5.56
N VAL A 62 17.41 0.29 -5.59
CA VAL A 62 16.54 0.98 -4.64
C VAL A 62 15.50 0.02 -4.09
N ALA A 63 15.45 -0.16 -2.77
CA ALA A 63 14.35 -0.81 -2.09
C ALA A 63 13.44 0.23 -1.45
N THR A 64 12.13 0.13 -1.62
CA THR A 64 11.19 0.91 -0.82
C THR A 64 10.51 0.02 0.22
N ALA A 65 10.62 0.40 1.50
CA ALA A 65 9.98 -0.28 2.61
C ALA A 65 8.48 0.05 2.71
N THR A 66 7.84 0.21 1.55
CA THR A 66 6.41 0.52 1.42
C THR A 66 5.78 -0.30 0.31
N VAL A 67 4.49 -0.53 0.40
CA VAL A 67 3.73 -1.23 -0.65
C VAL A 67 3.60 -0.36 -1.89
N GLY A 68 3.21 0.92 -1.69
CA GLY A 68 3.11 1.90 -2.77
C GLY A 68 4.49 2.37 -3.26
N PHE A 69 4.58 2.67 -4.54
CA PHE A 69 5.81 3.09 -5.21
C PHE A 69 5.64 4.34 -6.11
N ASP A 70 4.63 5.17 -5.83
CA ASP A 70 4.34 6.40 -6.61
C ASP A 70 5.47 7.44 -6.54
N HIS A 71 6.35 7.30 -5.52
CA HIS A 71 7.54 8.12 -5.35
C HIS A 71 8.72 7.64 -6.19
N ILE A 72 8.60 6.53 -6.94
CA ILE A 72 9.64 5.98 -7.81
C ILE A 72 9.31 6.30 -9.27
N ASP A 73 10.18 7.07 -9.92
CA ASP A 73 10.14 7.28 -11.36
C ASP A 73 10.68 6.03 -12.07
N GLN A 74 9.77 5.12 -12.38
CA GLN A 74 10.10 3.84 -13.02
C GLN A 74 10.70 4.02 -14.42
N ALA A 75 10.29 5.05 -15.15
CA ALA A 75 10.81 5.32 -16.50
C ALA A 75 12.27 5.73 -16.41
N TYR A 76 12.59 6.65 -15.50
CA TYR A 76 13.96 7.07 -15.26
C TYR A 76 14.83 5.93 -14.72
N CYS A 77 14.35 5.15 -13.75
CA CYS A 77 15.10 4.00 -13.23
C CYS A 77 15.48 3.01 -14.33
N ARG A 78 14.53 2.71 -15.22
CA ARG A 78 14.78 1.83 -16.38
C ARG A 78 15.82 2.41 -17.34
N GLU A 79 15.74 3.72 -17.65
CA GLU A 79 16.69 4.43 -18.52
C GLU A 79 18.10 4.46 -17.91
N ALA A 80 18.19 4.70 -16.61
CA ALA A 80 19.45 4.79 -15.86
C ALA A 80 20.05 3.43 -15.46
N GLY A 81 19.38 2.31 -15.72
CA GLY A 81 19.82 0.98 -15.30
C GLY A 81 19.75 0.75 -13.79
N VAL A 82 18.89 1.48 -13.08
CA VAL A 82 18.67 1.33 -11.65
C VAL A 82 17.54 0.33 -11.41
N GLU A 83 17.87 -0.78 -10.77
CA GLU A 83 16.86 -1.75 -10.33
C GLU A 83 16.15 -1.25 -9.08
N TRP A 84 14.87 -1.59 -8.93
CA TRP A 84 14.12 -1.26 -7.74
C TRP A 84 13.12 -2.34 -7.35
N MET A 85 12.79 -2.38 -6.05
CA MET A 85 11.76 -3.27 -5.53
C MET A 85 10.92 -2.59 -4.46
N SER A 86 9.66 -3.01 -4.36
CA SER A 86 8.76 -2.70 -3.24
C SER A 86 8.49 -3.97 -2.41
N CYS A 87 7.78 -3.82 -1.29
CA CYS A 87 7.40 -4.93 -0.42
C CYS A 87 5.87 -5.15 -0.43
N PRO A 88 5.28 -5.68 -1.51
CA PRO A 88 3.83 -5.92 -1.56
C PRO A 88 3.40 -6.84 -0.42
N GLY A 89 2.38 -6.41 0.33
CA GLY A 89 1.81 -7.21 1.42
C GLY A 89 2.58 -7.18 2.75
N CYS A 90 3.74 -6.52 2.84
CA CYS A 90 4.54 -6.51 4.08
C CYS A 90 3.82 -5.95 5.31
N ASN A 91 2.80 -5.10 5.12
CA ASN A 91 1.97 -4.51 6.18
C ASN A 91 0.53 -5.02 6.16
N ALA A 92 0.22 -6.06 5.40
CA ALA A 92 -1.16 -6.48 5.19
C ALA A 92 -1.82 -6.96 6.49
N GLU A 93 -1.09 -7.67 7.34
CA GLU A 93 -1.57 -8.09 8.67
C GLU A 93 -1.87 -6.90 9.56
N ALA A 94 -0.93 -5.94 9.67
CA ALA A 94 -1.14 -4.73 10.48
C ALA A 94 -2.33 -3.89 10.01
N VAL A 95 -2.58 -3.81 8.69
CA VAL A 95 -3.76 -3.14 8.16
C VAL A 95 -5.04 -3.94 8.49
N CYS A 96 -4.99 -5.27 8.42
CA CYS A 96 -6.11 -6.12 8.82
C CYS A 96 -6.45 -5.93 10.31
N ASP A 97 -5.46 -5.91 11.19
CA ASP A 97 -5.63 -5.67 12.63
C ASP A 97 -6.25 -4.29 12.90
N TYR A 98 -5.79 -3.26 12.16
CA TYR A 98 -6.38 -1.92 12.23
C TYR A 98 -7.86 -1.91 11.84
N VAL A 99 -8.23 -2.58 10.74
CA VAL A 99 -9.62 -2.71 10.30
C VAL A 99 -10.43 -3.48 11.33
N GLU A 100 -9.88 -4.54 11.91
CA GLU A 100 -10.56 -5.31 12.96
C GLU A 100 -10.87 -4.44 14.18
N GLU A 101 -9.90 -3.65 14.65
CA GLU A 101 -10.09 -2.75 15.78
C GLU A 101 -11.09 -1.62 15.48
N ALA A 102 -11.06 -1.08 14.26
CA ALA A 102 -12.06 -0.11 13.81
C ALA A 102 -13.47 -0.69 13.85
N LEU A 103 -13.68 -1.92 13.37
CA LEU A 103 -14.96 -2.61 13.42
C LEU A 103 -15.43 -2.85 14.86
N ASN A 104 -14.52 -3.21 15.77
CA ASN A 104 -14.82 -3.39 17.21
C ASN A 104 -15.26 -2.06 17.84
N THR A 105 -14.50 -0.98 17.59
CA THR A 105 -14.77 0.36 18.16
C THR A 105 -16.10 0.92 17.69
N LEU A 106 -16.42 0.73 16.40
CA LEU A 106 -17.68 1.22 15.82
C LEU A 106 -18.88 0.34 16.17
N LYS A 107 -18.69 -0.69 17.01
CA LYS A 107 -19.73 -1.67 17.37
C LYS A 107 -20.44 -2.27 16.15
N SER A 108 -19.69 -2.36 15.05
CA SER A 108 -20.19 -2.93 13.79
C SER A 108 -20.17 -4.46 13.79
N GLY A 109 -19.57 -5.08 14.82
CA GLY A 109 -19.34 -6.51 14.96
C GLY A 109 -20.56 -7.33 15.42
N GLU A 110 -21.79 -6.92 15.07
CA GLU A 110 -22.97 -7.74 15.31
C GLU A 110 -23.08 -8.82 14.23
N SER A 111 -23.22 -10.07 14.69
CA SER A 111 -23.45 -11.22 13.80
C SER A 111 -24.64 -10.97 12.86
N GLY A 112 -24.49 -11.34 11.60
CA GLY A 112 -25.52 -11.19 10.57
C GLY A 112 -25.47 -9.90 9.76
N LYS A 113 -24.45 -9.02 9.97
CA LYS A 113 -24.20 -7.87 9.10
C LYS A 113 -23.40 -8.29 7.86
N THR A 114 -23.56 -7.55 6.79
CA THR A 114 -22.85 -7.75 5.52
C THR A 114 -21.69 -6.77 5.40
N LEU A 115 -20.49 -7.28 5.17
CA LEU A 115 -19.28 -6.49 4.94
C LEU A 115 -18.82 -6.65 3.49
N GLY A 116 -18.72 -5.53 2.77
CA GLY A 116 -18.18 -5.46 1.42
C GLY A 116 -16.70 -5.15 1.42
N VAL A 117 -15.90 -6.02 0.83
CA VAL A 117 -14.45 -5.84 0.65
C VAL A 117 -14.19 -5.43 -0.79
N ILE A 118 -13.71 -4.20 -0.98
CA ILE A 118 -13.38 -3.62 -2.28
C ILE A 118 -11.87 -3.72 -2.49
N GLY A 119 -11.46 -4.55 -3.46
CA GLY A 119 -10.08 -5.00 -3.65
C GLY A 119 -9.77 -6.27 -2.87
N TYR A 120 -9.39 -7.33 -3.58
CA TYR A 120 -9.13 -8.66 -3.01
C TYR A 120 -7.66 -9.08 -3.15
N GLY A 121 -6.77 -8.10 -2.94
CA GLY A 121 -5.32 -8.28 -2.87
C GLY A 121 -4.85 -8.82 -1.52
N HIS A 122 -3.61 -8.49 -1.13
CA HIS A 122 -3.01 -8.97 0.13
C HIS A 122 -3.83 -8.59 1.36
N VAL A 123 -4.25 -7.32 1.47
CA VAL A 123 -5.04 -6.83 2.61
C VAL A 123 -6.48 -7.34 2.54
N GLY A 124 -7.14 -7.17 1.38
CA GLY A 124 -8.55 -7.53 1.24
C GLY A 124 -8.86 -9.00 1.54
N LYS A 125 -7.94 -9.91 1.21
CA LYS A 125 -8.08 -11.34 1.56
C LYS A 125 -8.08 -11.55 3.07
N LEU A 126 -7.12 -10.95 3.78
CA LEU A 126 -7.02 -11.07 5.25
C LEU A 126 -8.24 -10.46 5.92
N VAL A 127 -8.68 -9.28 5.47
CA VAL A 127 -9.88 -8.63 6.00
C VAL A 127 -11.14 -9.46 5.76
N ALA A 128 -11.30 -10.06 4.58
CA ALA A 128 -12.43 -10.92 4.28
C ALA A 128 -12.45 -12.18 5.18
N GLU A 129 -11.31 -12.80 5.42
CA GLU A 129 -11.18 -13.94 6.32
C GLU A 129 -11.44 -13.57 7.77
N MET A 130 -10.89 -12.46 8.24
CA MET A 130 -11.13 -11.91 9.57
C MET A 130 -12.63 -11.62 9.77
N ALA A 131 -13.27 -10.93 8.82
CA ALA A 131 -14.69 -10.61 8.90
C ALA A 131 -15.59 -11.86 8.95
N LYS A 132 -15.29 -12.89 8.16
CA LYS A 132 -15.99 -14.19 8.23
C LYS A 132 -15.86 -14.82 9.62
N ARG A 133 -14.66 -14.82 10.22
CA ARG A 133 -14.47 -15.33 11.59
C ARG A 133 -15.29 -14.56 12.63
N LYS A 134 -15.53 -13.27 12.40
CA LYS A 134 -16.38 -12.40 13.26
C LYS A 134 -17.89 -12.57 13.01
N GLY A 135 -18.29 -13.40 12.04
CA GLY A 135 -19.69 -13.68 11.75
C GLY A 135 -20.34 -12.72 10.75
N TYR A 136 -19.55 -11.95 9.97
CA TYR A 136 -20.08 -11.17 8.86
C TYR A 136 -20.41 -12.09 7.67
N GLU A 137 -21.46 -11.75 6.93
CA GLU A 137 -21.59 -12.13 5.54
C GLU A 137 -20.64 -11.26 4.70
N VAL A 138 -19.75 -11.87 3.92
CA VAL A 138 -18.71 -11.11 3.19
C VAL A 138 -19.00 -11.13 1.70
N LEU A 139 -19.16 -9.94 1.14
CA LEU A 139 -19.21 -9.70 -0.31
C LEU A 139 -17.87 -9.10 -0.77
N VAL A 140 -17.41 -9.52 -1.93
CA VAL A 140 -16.14 -9.06 -2.50
C VAL A 140 -16.38 -8.40 -3.84
N SER A 141 -15.63 -7.31 -4.11
CA SER A 141 -15.58 -6.65 -5.41
C SER A 141 -14.12 -6.41 -5.81
N ASP A 142 -13.66 -7.17 -6.81
CA ASP A 142 -12.36 -6.96 -7.47
C ASP A 142 -12.47 -7.27 -8.96
N PRO A 143 -13.04 -6.34 -9.76
CA PRO A 143 -13.24 -6.54 -11.19
C PRO A 143 -11.96 -6.83 -11.96
N PRO A 144 -10.80 -6.18 -11.68
CA PRO A 144 -9.53 -6.53 -12.33
C PRO A 144 -9.12 -7.99 -12.18
N LEU A 145 -9.48 -8.63 -11.06
CA LEU A 145 -9.22 -10.06 -10.83
C LEU A 145 -10.40 -10.96 -11.29
N GLY A 146 -11.49 -10.39 -11.80
CA GLY A 146 -12.70 -11.13 -12.12
C GLY A 146 -13.40 -11.73 -10.89
N ILE A 147 -13.23 -11.15 -9.71
CA ILE A 147 -13.74 -11.69 -8.45
C ILE A 147 -14.93 -10.86 -7.95
N GLY A 148 -16.01 -11.55 -7.64
CA GLY A 148 -17.21 -10.98 -7.03
C GLY A 148 -18.06 -10.14 -8.00
N GLN A 149 -18.85 -9.22 -7.44
CA GLN A 149 -19.73 -8.31 -8.14
C GLN A 149 -19.13 -6.90 -8.16
N SER A 150 -19.68 -6.01 -8.99
CA SER A 150 -19.23 -4.60 -9.00
C SER A 150 -19.56 -3.89 -7.68
N LEU A 151 -18.82 -2.84 -7.37
CA LEU A 151 -19.09 -1.98 -6.21
C LEU A 151 -20.53 -1.46 -6.22
N ALA A 152 -21.05 -1.09 -7.39
CA ALA A 152 -22.42 -0.58 -7.54
C ALA A 152 -23.50 -1.61 -7.21
N GLU A 153 -23.22 -2.90 -7.40
CA GLU A 153 -24.14 -4.00 -7.06
C GLU A 153 -24.10 -4.36 -5.59
N ILE A 154 -22.92 -4.35 -4.96
CA ILE A 154 -22.79 -4.74 -3.55
C ILE A 154 -23.05 -3.60 -2.57
N ALA A 155 -22.87 -2.33 -2.95
CA ALA A 155 -23.05 -1.17 -2.07
C ALA A 155 -24.41 -1.14 -1.36
N PRO A 156 -25.57 -1.42 -2.02
CA PRO A 156 -26.88 -1.43 -1.35
C PRO A 156 -27.08 -2.63 -0.40
N LEU A 157 -26.25 -3.64 -0.46
CA LEU A 157 -26.35 -4.86 0.34
C LEU A 157 -25.53 -4.78 1.62
N CYS A 158 -24.47 -3.95 1.63
CA CYS A 158 -23.50 -3.90 2.72
C CYS A 158 -23.91 -2.98 3.86
N ASP A 159 -23.63 -3.41 5.08
CA ASP A 159 -23.70 -2.59 6.29
C ASP A 159 -22.36 -1.88 6.54
N VAL A 160 -21.28 -2.46 6.03
CA VAL A 160 -19.93 -1.90 6.06
C VAL A 160 -19.28 -2.08 4.70
N LEU A 161 -18.58 -1.06 4.21
CA LEU A 161 -17.71 -1.13 3.03
C LEU A 161 -16.28 -0.78 3.43
N THR A 162 -15.32 -1.57 2.99
CA THR A 162 -13.90 -1.30 3.25
C THR A 162 -13.10 -1.41 1.96
N PHE A 163 -12.19 -0.45 1.72
CA PHE A 163 -11.51 -0.25 0.45
C PHE A 163 -10.03 -0.58 0.57
N HIS A 164 -9.56 -1.53 -0.22
CA HIS A 164 -8.18 -2.05 -0.23
C HIS A 164 -7.62 -2.11 -1.65
N THR A 165 -7.95 -1.11 -2.46
CA THR A 165 -7.49 -1.00 -3.84
C THR A 165 -6.28 -0.05 -3.94
N PRO A 166 -5.37 -0.26 -4.90
CA PRO A 166 -4.39 0.77 -5.25
C PRO A 166 -5.08 2.01 -5.83
N LEU A 167 -4.46 3.17 -5.72
CA LEU A 167 -4.94 4.38 -6.39
C LEU A 167 -4.52 4.35 -7.87
N THR A 168 -5.51 4.34 -8.76
CA THR A 168 -5.31 4.43 -10.21
C THR A 168 -6.20 5.52 -10.80
N HIS A 169 -5.65 6.32 -11.73
CA HIS A 169 -6.36 7.44 -12.35
C HIS A 169 -6.95 7.08 -13.71
N GLU A 170 -6.44 6.05 -14.37
CA GLU A 170 -6.77 5.68 -15.74
C GLU A 170 -7.09 4.19 -15.84
N GLY A 171 -7.74 3.81 -16.94
CA GLY A 171 -8.14 2.44 -17.24
C GLY A 171 -9.60 2.13 -16.89
N GLU A 172 -10.08 1.00 -17.35
CA GLU A 172 -11.48 0.57 -17.18
C GLU A 172 -11.91 0.46 -15.71
N HIS A 173 -10.95 0.14 -14.84
CA HIS A 173 -11.19 -0.05 -13.40
C HIS A 173 -10.45 0.99 -12.56
N ALA A 174 -10.40 2.26 -13.03
CA ALA A 174 -9.81 3.35 -12.26
C ALA A 174 -10.45 3.48 -10.88
N THR A 175 -9.61 3.64 -9.86
CA THR A 175 -10.06 3.68 -8.46
C THR A 175 -10.13 5.10 -7.90
N TYR A 176 -9.61 6.10 -8.63
CA TYR A 176 -9.72 7.50 -8.25
C TYR A 176 -11.19 7.92 -8.11
N HIS A 177 -11.57 8.38 -6.92
CA HIS A 177 -12.94 8.73 -6.56
C HIS A 177 -13.97 7.60 -6.79
N MET A 178 -13.56 6.32 -6.67
CA MET A 178 -14.49 5.20 -6.87
C MET A 178 -15.64 5.20 -5.85
N CYS A 179 -15.41 5.66 -4.62
CA CYS A 179 -16.45 5.92 -3.63
C CYS A 179 -17.00 7.35 -3.85
N ASN A 180 -17.78 7.54 -4.88
CA ASN A 180 -18.36 8.82 -5.27
C ASN A 180 -19.81 8.99 -4.76
N ALA A 181 -20.42 10.14 -5.06
CA ALA A 181 -21.79 10.44 -4.62
C ALA A 181 -22.84 9.43 -5.13
N ASP A 182 -22.62 8.79 -6.27
CA ASP A 182 -23.56 7.79 -6.81
C ASP A 182 -23.48 6.48 -6.02
N ILE A 183 -22.29 6.06 -5.64
CA ILE A 183 -22.09 4.90 -4.75
C ILE A 183 -22.66 5.20 -3.37
N LEU A 184 -22.39 6.37 -2.79
CA LEU A 184 -22.93 6.76 -1.49
C LEU A 184 -24.47 6.76 -1.44
N ARG A 185 -25.13 7.22 -2.52
CA ARG A 185 -26.60 7.16 -2.61
C ARG A 185 -27.16 5.74 -2.68
N ARG A 186 -26.36 4.77 -3.11
CA ARG A 186 -26.74 3.34 -3.16
C ARG A 186 -26.57 2.63 -1.83
N CYS A 187 -25.67 3.12 -0.98
CA CYS A 187 -25.43 2.51 0.33
C CYS A 187 -26.67 2.57 1.23
N LYS A 188 -26.74 1.65 2.18
CA LYS A 188 -27.74 1.71 3.26
C LYS A 188 -27.60 3.03 4.03
N PRO A 189 -28.68 3.62 4.58
CA PRO A 189 -28.63 4.91 5.28
C PRO A 189 -27.64 4.98 6.44
N ASN A 190 -27.32 3.86 7.07
CA ASN A 190 -26.42 3.76 8.21
C ASN A 190 -25.18 2.90 7.88
N ALA A 191 -24.84 2.74 6.61
CA ALA A 191 -23.63 2.04 6.21
C ALA A 191 -22.37 2.76 6.70
N LEU A 192 -21.41 2.00 7.17
CA LEU A 192 -20.07 2.48 7.53
C LEU A 192 -19.13 2.33 6.32
N LEU A 193 -18.21 3.31 6.15
CA LEU A 193 -17.21 3.31 5.08
C LEU A 193 -15.83 3.60 5.67
#